data_721d6bae99210907f3800a73f2c991aa
#
_entry.id   721d6bae99210907f3800a73f2c991aa
#
_cell.length_a   1.000
_cell.length_b   1.000
_cell.length_c   1.000
_cell.angle_alpha   90.00
_cell.angle_beta   90.00
_cell.angle_gamma   90.00
#
_symmetry.space_group_name_H-M   'P 1'
#
loop_
_entity.id
_entity.type
_entity.pdbx_description
1 polymer ?
#
loop_
_entity_poly.entity_id
_entity_poly.type
_entity_poly.pdbx_seq_one_letter_code
_entity_poly.pdbx_strand_id
1 'polypeptide(L)'
;MMQMFGALRRCRIAMEVGGHSPWVSRLLIALEHEVIVANARQVKLISTSSRKNDRLDARVLARLARMDPELLRPIRHRSEQAQLHLLEIRARSVLMEARTSLVNAARGLVKALGERIPKCDPDQLGVEQLKSLPAPLQETLRPLLEEVESLTEKIHVYNERIEQIARNEYPETELLKQIKGVGTLIALTFVLTVGDGGRFESSRDVGCYLGLRPKQSDSGDSQPQLRITKEGDTYLRTILVQGAHYILSARGPDTDLKRWGLKLAERGGKNGKKRAIAAVSRKLAVLLHRLWVTGEVYEPLRNSNARTAEKKTAA
;
A
#
# COMPACT_ATOMS: atom_id res chain seq x y z
N MET A 1 -12.40 -15.01 25.99
CA MET A 1 -11.90 -15.83 24.88
C MET A 1 -10.99 -16.97 25.34
N MET A 2 -9.88 -16.73 26.03
CA MET A 2 -8.99 -17.79 26.49
C MET A 2 -9.74 -18.88 27.30
N GLN A 3 -10.53 -18.51 28.30
CA GLN A 3 -11.32 -19.47 29.10
C GLN A 3 -12.32 -20.26 28.25
N MET A 4 -12.99 -19.62 27.30
CA MET A 4 -14.01 -20.26 26.46
C MET A 4 -13.38 -21.27 25.48
N PHE A 5 -12.37 -20.84 24.74
CA PHE A 5 -11.73 -21.69 23.74
C PHE A 5 -10.75 -22.70 24.35
N GLY A 6 -10.08 -22.35 25.46
CA GLY A 6 -9.21 -23.27 26.18
C GLY A 6 -9.94 -24.46 26.84
N ALA A 7 -11.25 -24.33 27.11
CA ALA A 7 -12.08 -25.41 27.62
C ALA A 7 -12.57 -26.36 26.50
N LEU A 8 -12.43 -26.00 25.22
CA LEU A 8 -12.83 -26.84 24.11
C LEU A 8 -11.77 -27.90 23.81
N ARG A 9 -12.21 -29.10 23.42
CA ARG A 9 -11.30 -30.05 22.78
C ARG A 9 -10.74 -29.50 21.52
N ARG A 10 -9.53 -29.94 21.12
CA ARG A 10 -8.93 -29.54 19.83
C ARG A 10 -9.94 -29.70 18.69
N CYS A 11 -10.20 -28.65 17.98
CA CYS A 11 -11.19 -28.64 16.90
C CYS A 11 -10.75 -27.68 15.77
N ARG A 12 -11.41 -27.81 14.62
CA ARG A 12 -11.26 -26.89 13.52
C ARG A 12 -12.13 -25.67 13.74
N ILE A 13 -11.54 -24.48 13.67
CA ILE A 13 -12.21 -23.20 13.86
C ILE A 13 -12.04 -22.35 12.60
N ALA A 14 -13.14 -22.02 11.95
CA ALA A 14 -13.15 -21.11 10.82
C ALA A 14 -13.59 -19.72 11.27
N MET A 15 -12.90 -18.70 10.81
CA MET A 15 -13.25 -17.30 11.05
C MET A 15 -13.12 -16.48 9.78
N GLU A 16 -13.90 -15.42 9.67
CA GLU A 16 -13.75 -14.44 8.59
C GLU A 16 -12.57 -13.51 8.87
N VAL A 17 -11.85 -13.09 7.81
CA VAL A 17 -10.81 -12.07 7.92
C VAL A 17 -11.41 -10.74 8.36
N GLY A 18 -10.85 -10.14 9.41
CA GLY A 18 -11.25 -8.85 9.96
C GLY A 18 -10.15 -8.22 10.80
N GLY A 19 -10.42 -7.06 11.41
CA GLY A 19 -9.42 -6.35 12.22
C GLY A 19 -8.87 -7.14 13.40
N HIS A 20 -9.68 -8.01 13.97
CA HIS A 20 -9.29 -8.85 15.12
C HIS A 20 -8.74 -10.23 14.72
N SER A 21 -8.98 -10.68 13.49
CA SER A 21 -8.60 -12.03 13.07
C SER A 21 -7.10 -12.36 13.22
N PRO A 22 -6.13 -11.41 13.09
CA PRO A 22 -4.72 -11.74 13.27
C PRO A 22 -4.38 -12.20 14.70
N TRP A 23 -4.83 -11.49 15.72
CA TRP A 23 -4.52 -11.87 17.12
C TRP A 23 -5.38 -13.04 17.58
N VAL A 24 -6.65 -13.12 17.14
CA VAL A 24 -7.54 -14.23 17.47
C VAL A 24 -7.01 -15.54 16.88
N SER A 25 -6.56 -15.53 15.61
CA SER A 25 -5.97 -16.73 14.99
C SER A 25 -4.72 -17.20 15.72
N ARG A 26 -3.83 -16.28 16.13
CA ARG A 26 -2.64 -16.65 16.94
C ARG A 26 -3.03 -17.25 18.28
N LEU A 27 -4.00 -16.67 18.98
CA LEU A 27 -4.51 -17.18 20.24
C LEU A 27 -5.05 -18.62 20.07
N LEU A 28 -5.87 -18.85 19.05
CA LEU A 28 -6.47 -20.17 18.81
C LEU A 28 -5.43 -21.21 18.40
N ILE A 29 -4.43 -20.81 17.60
CA ILE A 29 -3.29 -21.68 17.26
C ILE A 29 -2.48 -22.02 18.51
N ALA A 30 -2.24 -21.06 19.40
CA ALA A 30 -1.55 -21.29 20.68
C ALA A 30 -2.34 -22.24 21.62
N LEU A 31 -3.67 -22.31 21.46
CA LEU A 31 -4.54 -23.27 22.11
C LEU A 31 -4.66 -24.62 21.37
N GLU A 32 -3.82 -24.80 20.35
CA GLU A 32 -3.70 -26.03 19.54
C GLU A 32 -4.94 -26.37 18.70
N HIS A 33 -5.78 -25.37 18.39
CA HIS A 33 -6.86 -25.54 17.41
C HIS A 33 -6.34 -25.43 15.97
N GLU A 34 -7.00 -26.13 15.04
CA GLU A 34 -6.82 -25.93 13.60
C GLU A 34 -7.60 -24.69 13.17
N VAL A 35 -6.89 -23.64 12.75
CA VAL A 35 -7.50 -22.34 12.44
C VAL A 35 -7.53 -22.07 10.94
N ILE A 36 -8.71 -21.80 10.40
CA ILE A 36 -8.94 -21.40 9.02
C ILE A 36 -9.43 -19.95 9.01
N VAL A 37 -8.62 -19.05 8.45
CA VAL A 37 -9.02 -17.66 8.25
C VAL A 37 -9.55 -17.51 6.83
N ALA A 38 -10.87 -17.41 6.69
CA ALA A 38 -11.55 -17.37 5.41
C ALA A 38 -11.40 -16.01 4.74
N ASN A 39 -11.24 -16.00 3.41
CA ASN A 39 -11.24 -14.78 2.61
C ASN A 39 -12.67 -14.22 2.51
N ALA A 40 -12.95 -13.09 3.16
CA ALA A 40 -14.27 -12.47 3.23
C ALA A 40 -14.97 -12.28 1.85
N ARG A 41 -14.19 -12.13 0.78
CA ARG A 41 -14.75 -11.94 -0.58
C ARG A 41 -15.29 -13.22 -1.16
N GLN A 42 -14.63 -14.34 -0.91
CA GLN A 42 -15.07 -15.65 -1.40
C GLN A 42 -16.28 -16.13 -0.62
N VAL A 43 -16.31 -15.87 0.68
CA VAL A 43 -17.47 -16.18 1.53
C VAL A 43 -18.71 -15.41 1.09
N LYS A 44 -18.58 -14.14 0.68
CA LYS A 44 -19.70 -13.37 0.12
C LYS A 44 -20.29 -13.96 -1.16
N LEU A 45 -19.48 -14.58 -2.00
CA LEU A 45 -19.94 -15.24 -3.23
C LEU A 45 -20.75 -16.51 -2.92
N ILE A 46 -20.53 -17.10 -1.75
CA ILE A 46 -21.19 -18.36 -1.33
C ILE A 46 -22.44 -18.07 -0.51
N SER A 47 -22.49 -16.96 0.24
CA SER A 47 -23.61 -16.57 1.11
C SER A 47 -24.40 -15.36 0.57
N THR A 48 -25.04 -15.48 -0.57
CA THR A 48 -26.00 -14.48 -1.11
C THR A 48 -27.37 -14.62 -0.44
N SER A 49 -27.42 -14.57 0.90
CA SER A 49 -28.68 -14.56 1.61
C SER A 49 -29.18 -13.13 1.83
N SER A 50 -30.46 -12.89 1.53
CA SER A 50 -31.15 -11.62 1.84
C SER A 50 -31.35 -11.41 3.35
N ARG A 51 -31.15 -12.44 4.17
CA ARG A 51 -31.22 -12.41 5.64
C ARG A 51 -29.82 -12.49 6.22
N LYS A 52 -29.23 -11.32 6.53
CA LYS A 52 -27.94 -11.24 7.19
C LYS A 52 -28.10 -11.54 8.70
N ASN A 53 -27.45 -12.62 9.17
CA ASN A 53 -27.49 -13.04 10.57
C ASN A 53 -26.16 -13.71 10.91
N ASP A 54 -25.44 -13.18 11.91
CA ASP A 54 -24.11 -13.66 12.33
C ASP A 54 -24.10 -15.16 12.66
N ARG A 55 -25.18 -15.69 13.23
CA ARG A 55 -25.32 -17.13 13.52
C ARG A 55 -25.40 -17.98 12.27
N LEU A 56 -26.09 -17.49 11.23
CA LEU A 56 -26.18 -18.18 9.94
C LEU A 56 -24.84 -18.13 9.21
N ASP A 57 -24.17 -16.98 9.25
CA ASP A 57 -22.85 -16.81 8.63
C ASP A 57 -21.82 -17.72 9.32
N ALA A 58 -21.80 -17.78 10.65
CA ALA A 58 -20.94 -18.70 11.40
C ALA A 58 -21.24 -20.17 11.08
N ARG A 59 -22.53 -20.54 10.92
CA ARG A 59 -22.93 -21.91 10.54
C ARG A 59 -22.48 -22.27 9.13
N VAL A 60 -22.59 -21.34 8.18
CA VAL A 60 -22.11 -21.53 6.80
C VAL A 60 -20.61 -21.72 6.79
N LEU A 61 -19.85 -20.85 7.49
CA LEU A 61 -18.40 -20.99 7.63
C LEU A 61 -18.00 -22.34 8.20
N ALA A 62 -18.65 -22.78 9.28
CA ALA A 62 -18.36 -24.07 9.91
C ALA A 62 -18.65 -25.25 8.97
N ARG A 63 -19.74 -25.20 8.20
CA ARG A 63 -20.07 -26.23 7.20
C ARG A 63 -19.03 -26.29 6.09
N LEU A 64 -18.66 -25.15 5.53
CA LEU A 64 -17.67 -25.06 4.45
C LEU A 64 -16.30 -25.56 4.94
N ALA A 65 -15.85 -25.13 6.12
CA ALA A 65 -14.62 -25.58 6.73
C ALA A 65 -14.58 -27.10 6.97
N ARG A 66 -15.75 -27.69 7.22
CA ARG A 66 -15.89 -29.14 7.41
C ARG A 66 -15.89 -29.91 6.09
N MET A 67 -16.56 -29.38 5.06
CA MET A 67 -16.73 -30.07 3.77
C MET A 67 -15.48 -29.92 2.89
N ASP A 68 -15.06 -28.70 2.67
CA ASP A 68 -13.92 -28.35 1.83
C ASP A 68 -13.33 -27.00 2.26
N PRO A 69 -12.24 -27.02 3.03
CA PRO A 69 -11.57 -25.79 3.48
C PRO A 69 -11.09 -24.88 2.33
N GLU A 70 -10.78 -25.44 1.16
CA GLU A 70 -10.26 -24.67 0.04
C GLU A 70 -11.31 -23.73 -0.57
N LEU A 71 -12.59 -24.03 -0.42
CA LEU A 71 -13.68 -23.13 -0.80
C LEU A 71 -13.64 -21.80 -0.04
N LEU A 72 -13.07 -21.79 1.16
CA LEU A 72 -12.87 -20.59 1.97
C LEU A 72 -11.68 -19.76 1.51
N ARG A 73 -10.86 -20.28 0.58
CA ARG A 73 -9.60 -19.63 0.15
C ARG A 73 -8.79 -19.11 1.33
N PRO A 74 -8.29 -20.00 2.21
CA PRO A 74 -7.64 -19.63 3.45
C PRO A 74 -6.52 -18.64 3.25
N ILE A 75 -6.46 -17.62 4.12
CA ILE A 75 -5.36 -16.68 4.14
C ILE A 75 -4.46 -16.93 5.35
N ARG A 76 -3.17 -16.68 5.20
CA ARG A 76 -2.22 -16.63 6.31
C ARG A 76 -2.01 -15.19 6.74
N HIS A 77 -2.14 -14.92 8.04
CA HIS A 77 -1.77 -13.65 8.59
C HIS A 77 -0.25 -13.50 8.66
N ARG A 78 0.21 -12.26 8.61
CA ARG A 78 1.62 -11.91 8.84
C ARG A 78 2.03 -12.28 10.26
N SER A 79 3.34 -12.44 10.48
CA SER A 79 3.89 -12.58 11.82
C SER A 79 3.52 -11.37 12.69
N GLU A 80 3.55 -11.53 13.99
CA GLU A 80 3.30 -10.44 14.94
C GLU A 80 4.29 -9.31 14.75
N GLN A 81 5.57 -9.63 14.58
CA GLN A 81 6.63 -8.67 14.31
C GLN A 81 6.36 -7.86 13.04
N ALA A 82 6.03 -8.51 11.93
CA ALA A 82 5.69 -7.79 10.69
C ALA A 82 4.44 -6.90 10.84
N GLN A 83 3.50 -7.28 11.71
CA GLN A 83 2.34 -6.44 12.02
C GLN A 83 2.75 -5.21 12.85
N LEU A 84 3.64 -5.37 13.85
CA LEU A 84 4.18 -4.24 14.63
C LEU A 84 4.90 -3.24 13.73
N HIS A 85 5.77 -3.71 12.82
CA HIS A 85 6.46 -2.83 11.88
C HIS A 85 5.51 -2.11 10.91
N LEU A 86 4.42 -2.77 10.48
CA LEU A 86 3.37 -2.09 9.72
C LEU A 86 2.63 -1.04 10.54
N LEU A 87 2.45 -1.24 11.87
CA LEU A 87 1.86 -0.23 12.74
C LEU A 87 2.74 1.02 12.83
N GLU A 88 4.07 0.89 12.90
CA GLU A 88 5.00 2.04 12.85
C GLU A 88 4.77 2.87 11.58
N ILE A 89 4.70 2.20 10.42
CA ILE A 89 4.43 2.86 9.13
C ILE A 89 3.05 3.54 9.13
N ARG A 90 2.03 2.88 9.69
CA ARG A 90 0.66 3.42 9.76
C ARG A 90 0.56 4.61 10.70
N ALA A 91 1.19 4.54 11.88
CA ALA A 91 1.24 5.65 12.83
C ALA A 91 1.89 6.88 12.18
N ARG A 92 3.03 6.69 11.50
CA ARG A 92 3.66 7.74 10.71
C ARG A 92 2.69 8.36 9.68
N SER A 93 1.94 7.52 8.96
CA SER A 93 0.96 7.98 7.95
C SER A 93 -0.11 8.88 8.56
N VAL A 94 -0.63 8.50 9.72
CA VAL A 94 -1.64 9.29 10.44
C VAL A 94 -1.09 10.66 10.84
N LEU A 95 0.16 10.70 11.35
CA LEU A 95 0.80 11.98 11.70
C LEU A 95 1.03 12.86 10.46
N MET A 96 1.43 12.26 9.33
CA MET A 96 1.57 12.97 8.05
C MET A 96 0.25 13.56 7.55
N GLU A 97 -0.85 12.83 7.68
CA GLU A 97 -2.18 13.29 7.29
C GLU A 97 -2.66 14.43 8.20
N ALA A 98 -2.46 14.30 9.50
CA ALA A 98 -2.79 15.36 10.49
C ALA A 98 -2.00 16.65 10.21
N ARG A 99 -0.67 16.53 10.01
CA ARG A 99 0.18 17.68 9.67
C ARG A 99 -0.28 18.34 8.37
N THR A 100 -0.55 17.56 7.33
CA THR A 100 -1.01 18.08 6.04
C THR A 100 -2.34 18.82 6.19
N SER A 101 -3.26 18.32 7.02
CA SER A 101 -4.53 18.96 7.32
C SER A 101 -4.33 20.32 8.00
N LEU A 102 -3.48 20.39 9.03
CA LEU A 102 -3.16 21.64 9.75
C LEU A 102 -2.48 22.65 8.82
N VAL A 103 -1.51 22.24 8.03
CA VAL A 103 -0.83 23.08 7.04
C VAL A 103 -1.82 23.70 6.05
N ASN A 104 -2.72 22.87 5.52
CA ASN A 104 -3.73 23.33 4.57
C ASN A 104 -4.76 24.26 5.24
N ALA A 105 -5.16 23.96 6.48
CA ALA A 105 -6.06 24.82 7.26
C ALA A 105 -5.43 26.20 7.53
N ALA A 106 -4.19 26.24 8.05
CA ALA A 106 -3.49 27.49 8.33
C ALA A 106 -3.35 28.34 7.05
N ARG A 107 -2.91 27.74 5.94
CA ARG A 107 -2.81 28.43 4.63
C ARG A 107 -4.17 28.87 4.07
N GLY A 108 -5.24 28.16 4.41
CA GLY A 108 -6.61 28.49 3.99
C GLY A 108 -7.19 29.67 4.75
N LEU A 109 -7.02 29.69 6.07
CA LEU A 109 -7.58 30.71 6.97
C LEU A 109 -7.08 32.13 6.65
N VAL A 110 -5.79 32.31 6.38
CA VAL A 110 -5.21 33.62 6.10
C VAL A 110 -5.72 34.24 4.80
N LYS A 111 -6.15 33.42 3.84
CA LYS A 111 -6.62 33.90 2.52
C LYS A 111 -7.87 34.77 2.62
N ALA A 112 -8.75 34.49 3.58
CA ALA A 112 -9.96 35.27 3.79
C ALA A 112 -9.67 36.75 4.20
N LEU A 113 -8.46 37.00 4.71
CA LEU A 113 -7.99 38.33 5.12
C LEU A 113 -6.97 38.93 4.13
N GLY A 114 -6.83 38.31 2.95
CA GLY A 114 -5.90 38.79 1.92
C GLY A 114 -4.44 38.42 2.15
N GLU A 115 -4.13 37.69 3.22
CA GLU A 115 -2.78 37.34 3.63
C GLU A 115 -2.33 35.98 3.08
N ARG A 116 -1.01 35.74 3.11
CA ARG A 116 -0.41 34.47 2.67
C ARG A 116 0.75 34.10 3.57
N ILE A 117 0.75 32.85 4.05
CA ILE A 117 1.94 32.26 4.67
C ILE A 117 2.97 32.00 3.55
N PRO A 118 4.25 32.38 3.76
CA PRO A 118 5.32 32.16 2.79
C PRO A 118 5.38 30.70 2.29
N LYS A 119 5.73 30.55 1.03
CA LYS A 119 5.86 29.20 0.43
C LYS A 119 7.15 28.57 0.95
N CYS A 120 7.01 27.47 1.69
CA CYS A 120 8.11 26.62 2.17
C CYS A 120 7.71 25.16 2.09
N ASP A 121 8.70 24.28 2.24
CA ASP A 121 8.41 22.86 2.41
C ASP A 121 7.60 22.64 3.70
N PRO A 122 6.67 21.66 3.72
CA PRO A 122 5.91 21.33 4.93
C PRO A 122 6.78 21.03 6.16
N ASP A 123 7.98 20.48 5.95
CA ASP A 123 8.93 20.16 7.02
C ASP A 123 9.60 21.41 7.63
N GLN A 124 9.53 22.53 6.92
CA GLN A 124 10.09 23.82 7.35
C GLN A 124 9.01 24.78 7.84
N LEU A 125 7.73 24.39 7.75
CA LEU A 125 6.63 25.24 8.16
C LEU A 125 6.48 25.19 9.69
N GLY A 126 6.60 26.33 10.32
CA GLY A 126 6.48 26.51 11.75
C GLY A 126 6.12 27.93 12.17
N VAL A 127 6.34 28.27 13.42
CA VAL A 127 6.02 29.58 14.00
C VAL A 127 6.79 30.72 13.35
N GLU A 128 8.00 30.49 12.88
CA GLU A 128 8.83 31.50 12.21
C GLU A 128 8.14 32.13 10.98
N GLN A 129 7.37 31.37 10.23
CA GLN A 129 6.65 31.86 9.06
C GLN A 129 5.49 32.81 9.40
N LEU A 130 5.06 32.85 10.67
CA LEU A 130 4.05 33.78 11.12
C LEU A 130 4.56 35.23 11.21
N LYS A 131 5.87 35.45 11.35
CA LYS A 131 6.45 36.80 11.51
C LYS A 131 6.13 37.74 10.36
N SER A 132 5.78 37.21 9.20
CA SER A 132 5.37 37.97 8.03
C SER A 132 3.91 38.43 8.06
N LEU A 133 3.11 37.96 9.03
CA LEU A 133 1.69 38.25 9.13
C LEU A 133 1.40 39.32 10.19
N PRO A 134 0.23 40.02 10.12
CA PRO A 134 -0.22 40.92 11.15
C PRO A 134 -0.34 40.23 12.53
N ALA A 135 -0.06 40.99 13.63
CA ALA A 135 -0.02 40.46 14.98
C ALA A 135 -1.24 39.62 15.39
N PRO A 136 -2.51 40.06 15.13
CA PRO A 136 -3.69 39.26 15.47
C PRO A 136 -3.72 37.88 14.78
N LEU A 137 -3.22 37.80 13.54
CA LEU A 137 -3.12 36.51 12.82
C LEU A 137 -2.02 35.63 13.38
N GLN A 138 -0.89 36.23 13.80
CA GLN A 138 0.19 35.48 14.44
C GLN A 138 -0.31 34.77 15.70
N GLU A 139 -1.04 35.50 16.59
CA GLU A 139 -1.60 34.92 17.82
C GLU A 139 -2.59 33.80 17.51
N THR A 140 -3.50 34.01 16.56
CA THR A 140 -4.54 33.06 16.19
C THR A 140 -3.98 31.78 15.59
N LEU A 141 -2.91 31.86 14.78
CA LEU A 141 -2.36 30.72 14.06
C LEU A 141 -1.22 30.02 14.79
N ARG A 142 -0.63 30.66 15.81
CA ARG A 142 0.49 30.12 16.57
C ARG A 142 0.22 28.69 17.06
N PRO A 143 -0.90 28.36 17.73
CA PRO A 143 -1.13 26.99 18.20
C PRO A 143 -1.17 25.96 17.08
N LEU A 144 -1.66 26.34 15.89
CA LEU A 144 -1.69 25.42 14.74
C LEU A 144 -0.29 25.13 14.21
N LEU A 145 0.59 26.14 14.17
CA LEU A 145 1.93 25.98 13.64
C LEU A 145 2.88 25.31 14.66
N GLU A 146 2.70 25.53 15.94
CA GLU A 146 3.38 24.80 17.02
C GLU A 146 3.06 23.30 16.92
N GLU A 147 1.80 22.94 16.65
CA GLU A 147 1.45 21.53 16.45
C GLU A 147 2.04 20.97 15.12
N VAL A 148 2.14 21.77 14.06
CA VAL A 148 2.81 21.39 12.82
C VAL A 148 4.30 21.05 13.07
N GLU A 149 5.02 21.86 13.86
CA GLU A 149 6.40 21.61 14.26
C GLU A 149 6.49 20.31 15.08
N SER A 150 5.66 20.17 16.10
CA SER A 150 5.62 18.96 16.95
C SER A 150 5.35 17.69 16.13
N LEU A 151 4.40 17.74 15.19
CA LEU A 151 4.12 16.62 14.30
C LEU A 151 5.30 16.32 13.37
N THR A 152 6.01 17.35 12.90
CA THR A 152 7.18 17.19 12.05
C THR A 152 8.29 16.45 12.78
N GLU A 153 8.61 16.82 14.01
CA GLU A 153 9.59 16.12 14.85
C GLU A 153 9.21 14.64 15.07
N LYS A 154 7.95 14.39 15.44
CA LYS A 154 7.44 13.01 15.59
C LYS A 154 7.57 12.20 14.31
N ILE A 155 7.26 12.79 13.15
CA ILE A 155 7.42 12.14 11.84
C ILE A 155 8.88 11.80 11.56
N HIS A 156 9.83 12.67 11.92
CA HIS A 156 11.27 12.38 11.78
C HIS A 156 11.70 11.19 12.63
N VAL A 157 11.23 11.10 13.88
CA VAL A 157 11.50 9.93 14.74
C VAL A 157 10.98 8.63 14.11
N TYR A 158 9.77 8.64 13.54
CA TYR A 158 9.25 7.48 12.83
C TYR A 158 10.05 7.16 11.55
N ASN A 159 10.52 8.17 10.81
CA ASN A 159 11.38 7.94 9.65
C ASN A 159 12.64 7.20 10.03
N GLU A 160 13.34 7.63 11.10
CA GLU A 160 14.56 6.99 11.60
C GLU A 160 14.29 5.54 12.03
N ARG A 161 13.20 5.28 12.77
CA ARG A 161 12.82 3.93 13.16
C ARG A 161 12.55 3.03 11.95
N ILE A 162 11.82 3.53 10.95
CA ILE A 162 11.52 2.80 9.71
C ILE A 162 12.81 2.46 8.96
N GLU A 163 13.78 3.39 8.90
CA GLU A 163 15.10 3.13 8.30
C GLU A 163 15.88 2.06 9.07
N GLN A 164 15.85 2.11 10.40
CA GLN A 164 16.50 1.11 11.25
C GLN A 164 15.88 -0.28 11.08
N ILE A 165 14.53 -0.37 11.09
CA ILE A 165 13.80 -1.62 10.86
C ILE A 165 14.16 -2.21 9.50
N ALA A 166 14.13 -1.40 8.44
CA ALA A 166 14.46 -1.87 7.10
C ALA A 166 15.88 -2.41 7.01
N ARG A 167 16.84 -1.67 7.58
CA ARG A 167 18.28 -2.05 7.55
C ARG A 167 18.56 -3.32 8.33
N ASN A 168 17.99 -3.46 9.52
CA ASN A 168 18.37 -4.51 10.46
C ASN A 168 17.58 -5.82 10.24
N GLU A 169 16.33 -5.72 9.82
CA GLU A 169 15.41 -6.86 9.79
C GLU A 169 14.92 -7.24 8.39
N TYR A 170 15.07 -6.34 7.40
CA TYR A 170 14.57 -6.56 6.02
C TYR A 170 15.62 -6.15 4.99
N PRO A 171 16.78 -6.84 4.92
CA PRO A 171 17.89 -6.48 4.03
C PRO A 171 17.48 -6.50 2.54
N GLU A 172 16.47 -7.27 2.16
CA GLU A 172 15.91 -7.29 0.81
C GLU A 172 15.38 -5.93 0.35
N THR A 173 15.10 -5.01 1.27
CA THR A 173 14.67 -3.64 0.93
C THR A 173 15.73 -2.88 0.15
N GLU A 174 17.02 -3.14 0.39
CA GLU A 174 18.12 -2.49 -0.33
C GLU A 174 18.10 -2.84 -1.83
N LEU A 175 17.77 -4.10 -2.15
CA LEU A 175 17.60 -4.53 -3.53
C LEU A 175 16.48 -3.76 -4.24
N LEU A 176 15.38 -3.49 -3.56
CA LEU A 176 14.23 -2.78 -4.11
C LEU A 176 14.51 -1.28 -4.30
N LYS A 177 15.34 -0.68 -3.46
CA LYS A 177 15.74 0.73 -3.51
C LYS A 177 16.60 1.09 -4.73
N GLN A 178 17.11 0.10 -5.48
CA GLN A 178 17.79 0.34 -6.76
C GLN A 178 16.89 1.06 -7.77
N ILE A 179 15.57 0.91 -7.64
CA ILE A 179 14.63 1.59 -8.53
C ILE A 179 14.46 3.04 -8.04
N LYS A 180 14.94 4.01 -8.81
CA LYS A 180 14.76 5.44 -8.49
C LYS A 180 13.26 5.77 -8.41
N GLY A 181 12.84 6.35 -7.29
CA GLY A 181 11.43 6.57 -6.93
C GLY A 181 10.89 5.54 -5.94
N VAL A 182 11.71 4.57 -5.55
CA VAL A 182 11.43 3.62 -4.46
C VAL A 182 12.41 3.92 -3.32
N GLY A 183 11.92 4.55 -2.26
CA GLY A 183 12.65 4.74 -1.02
C GLY A 183 12.32 3.64 -0.01
N THR A 184 12.98 3.70 1.16
CA THR A 184 12.80 2.73 2.25
C THR A 184 11.34 2.52 2.63
N LEU A 185 10.55 3.59 2.69
CA LEU A 185 9.13 3.50 3.02
C LEU A 185 8.34 2.61 2.03
N ILE A 186 8.58 2.77 0.71
CA ILE A 186 7.91 1.94 -0.30
C ILE A 186 8.42 0.51 -0.22
N ALA A 187 9.75 0.32 -0.16
CA ALA A 187 10.39 -0.98 -0.13
C ALA A 187 9.94 -1.80 1.08
N LEU A 188 10.05 -1.23 2.29
CA LEU A 188 9.66 -1.91 3.52
C LEU A 188 8.15 -2.19 3.57
N THR A 189 7.31 -1.21 3.20
CA THR A 189 5.85 -1.44 3.15
C THR A 189 5.50 -2.54 2.17
N PHE A 190 6.20 -2.62 1.04
CA PHE A 190 6.02 -3.66 0.04
C PHE A 190 6.33 -5.04 0.62
N VAL A 191 7.53 -5.22 1.18
CA VAL A 191 7.98 -6.47 1.81
C VAL A 191 7.01 -6.90 2.91
N LEU A 192 6.69 -6.02 3.85
CA LEU A 192 5.76 -6.30 4.94
C LEU A 192 4.34 -6.62 4.47
N THR A 193 3.88 -6.00 3.39
CA THR A 193 2.52 -6.24 2.85
C THR A 193 2.43 -7.53 2.07
N VAL A 194 3.44 -7.85 1.29
CA VAL A 194 3.54 -9.09 0.54
C VAL A 194 3.82 -10.27 1.48
N GLY A 195 4.69 -10.10 2.47
CA GLY A 195 5.03 -11.08 3.50
C GLY A 195 5.99 -12.14 3.00
N ASP A 196 5.56 -13.00 2.10
CA ASP A 196 6.37 -14.04 1.45
C ASP A 196 6.34 -13.85 -0.06
N GLY A 197 7.50 -13.59 -0.66
CA GLY A 197 7.63 -13.44 -2.11
C GLY A 197 7.33 -14.74 -2.85
N GLY A 198 7.68 -15.89 -2.28
CA GLY A 198 7.49 -17.21 -2.89
C GLY A 198 6.03 -17.69 -2.99
N ARG A 199 5.10 -17.01 -2.32
CA ARG A 199 3.68 -17.41 -2.32
C ARG A 199 2.93 -17.13 -3.64
N PHE A 200 3.53 -16.41 -4.57
CA PHE A 200 2.93 -16.10 -5.86
C PHE A 200 3.58 -16.95 -6.96
N GLU A 201 2.78 -17.62 -7.77
CA GLU A 201 3.26 -18.37 -8.94
C GLU A 201 3.92 -17.44 -9.97
N SER A 202 3.40 -16.24 -10.11
CA SER A 202 3.94 -15.23 -11.01
C SER A 202 4.02 -13.86 -10.34
N SER A 203 5.11 -13.12 -10.61
CA SER A 203 5.21 -11.71 -10.17
C SER A 203 4.05 -10.83 -10.66
N ARG A 204 3.36 -11.22 -11.74
CA ARG A 204 2.19 -10.50 -12.26
C ARG A 204 1.00 -10.54 -11.30
N ASP A 205 0.90 -11.56 -10.46
CA ASP A 205 -0.19 -11.75 -9.51
C ASP A 205 -0.16 -10.75 -8.36
N VAL A 206 1.03 -10.24 -8.04
CA VAL A 206 1.19 -9.15 -7.06
C VAL A 206 0.39 -7.91 -7.46
N GLY A 207 0.36 -7.58 -8.76
CA GLY A 207 -0.47 -6.47 -9.27
C GLY A 207 -1.97 -6.69 -9.04
N CYS A 208 -2.43 -7.94 -9.11
CA CYS A 208 -3.80 -8.33 -8.79
C CYS A 208 -4.06 -8.25 -7.28
N TYR A 209 -3.17 -8.83 -6.48
CA TYR A 209 -3.22 -8.82 -5.02
C TYR A 209 -3.30 -7.40 -4.45
N LEU A 210 -2.59 -6.45 -5.05
CA LEU A 210 -2.61 -5.04 -4.64
C LEU A 210 -3.78 -4.24 -5.24
N GLY A 211 -4.64 -4.87 -6.03
CA GLY A 211 -5.79 -4.21 -6.65
C GLY A 211 -5.44 -3.17 -7.69
N LEU A 212 -4.30 -3.31 -8.35
CA LEU A 212 -3.84 -2.47 -9.45
C LEU A 212 -4.26 -3.02 -10.83
N ARG A 213 -4.96 -4.16 -10.86
CA ARG A 213 -5.53 -4.74 -12.08
C ARG A 213 -6.83 -3.99 -12.45
N PRO A 214 -7.09 -3.71 -13.74
CA PRO A 214 -8.39 -3.25 -14.18
C PRO A 214 -9.49 -4.25 -13.81
N LYS A 215 -10.67 -3.76 -13.47
CA LYS A 215 -11.88 -4.60 -13.37
C LYS A 215 -12.20 -5.14 -14.76
N GLN A 216 -12.71 -6.35 -14.81
CA GLN A 216 -13.26 -6.96 -16.02
C GLN A 216 -14.77 -7.06 -15.88
N SER A 217 -15.47 -6.72 -16.94
CA SER A 217 -16.92 -6.88 -17.07
C SER A 217 -17.21 -7.07 -18.56
N ASP A 218 -16.72 -8.20 -19.07
CA ASP A 218 -16.86 -8.55 -20.48
C ASP A 218 -18.22 -9.20 -20.68
N SER A 219 -18.97 -8.77 -21.70
CA SER A 219 -20.26 -9.33 -22.08
C SER A 219 -20.34 -9.35 -23.60
N GLY A 220 -20.33 -10.54 -24.19
CA GLY A 220 -20.25 -10.71 -25.64
C GLY A 220 -19.05 -9.94 -26.22
N ASP A 221 -19.27 -9.13 -27.21
CA ASP A 221 -18.21 -8.33 -27.87
C ASP A 221 -17.80 -7.08 -27.08
N SER A 222 -18.50 -6.76 -25.99
CA SER A 222 -18.24 -5.56 -25.19
C SER A 222 -17.15 -5.82 -24.15
N GLN A 223 -16.00 -5.13 -24.28
CA GLN A 223 -14.86 -5.18 -23.35
C GLN A 223 -14.53 -3.77 -22.82
N PRO A 224 -15.36 -3.20 -21.93
CA PRO A 224 -15.18 -1.83 -21.47
C PRO A 224 -13.91 -1.68 -20.64
N GLN A 225 -13.16 -0.59 -20.88
CA GLN A 225 -12.01 -0.25 -20.07
C GLN A 225 -12.42 0.34 -18.72
N LEU A 226 -12.44 -0.50 -17.69
CA LEU A 226 -12.86 -0.13 -16.35
C LEU A 226 -11.68 0.39 -15.48
N ARG A 227 -12.03 0.93 -14.30
CA ARG A 227 -11.07 1.35 -13.28
C ARG A 227 -10.41 0.14 -12.64
N ILE A 228 -9.30 0.36 -11.93
CA ILE A 228 -8.63 -0.68 -11.12
C ILE A 228 -9.57 -1.22 -10.03
N THR A 229 -9.35 -2.48 -9.62
CA THR A 229 -10.20 -3.16 -8.62
C THR A 229 -10.15 -2.49 -7.26
N LYS A 230 -9.03 -1.86 -6.90
CA LYS A 230 -8.73 -1.26 -5.58
C LYS A 230 -8.77 -2.27 -4.43
N GLU A 231 -8.61 -3.53 -4.73
CA GLU A 231 -8.48 -4.60 -3.74
C GLU A 231 -7.12 -4.55 -3.04
N GLY A 232 -6.99 -5.24 -1.90
CA GLY A 232 -5.75 -5.29 -1.14
C GLY A 232 -5.41 -4.01 -0.37
N ASP A 233 -4.14 -3.84 -0.04
CA ASP A 233 -3.67 -2.78 0.83
C ASP A 233 -3.74 -1.40 0.18
N THR A 234 -4.53 -0.50 0.76
CA THR A 234 -4.76 0.84 0.22
C THR A 234 -3.53 1.74 0.36
N TYR A 235 -2.81 1.62 1.49
CA TYR A 235 -1.66 2.47 1.74
C TYR A 235 -0.50 2.14 0.80
N LEU A 236 -0.15 0.85 0.68
CA LEU A 236 0.90 0.43 -0.26
C LEU A 236 0.55 0.86 -1.69
N ARG A 237 -0.71 0.71 -2.08
CA ARG A 237 -1.16 1.18 -3.40
C ARG A 237 -0.97 2.69 -3.57
N THR A 238 -1.27 3.49 -2.53
CA THR A 238 -1.07 4.95 -2.56
C THR A 238 0.40 5.33 -2.73
N ILE A 239 1.30 4.73 -1.95
CA ILE A 239 2.73 5.06 -2.05
C ILE A 239 3.37 4.53 -3.34
N LEU A 240 2.90 3.41 -3.90
CA LEU A 240 3.31 2.95 -5.24
C LEU A 240 2.86 3.92 -6.34
N VAL A 241 1.67 4.52 -6.20
CA VAL A 241 1.19 5.58 -7.09
C VAL A 241 2.08 6.84 -6.98
N GLN A 242 2.51 7.21 -5.77
CA GLN A 242 3.47 8.30 -5.58
C GLN A 242 4.82 8.00 -6.24
N GLY A 243 5.35 6.79 -6.09
CA GLY A 243 6.55 6.33 -6.80
C GLY A 243 6.40 6.40 -8.32
N ALA A 244 5.25 6.00 -8.85
CA ALA A 244 4.94 6.09 -10.27
C ALA A 244 4.84 7.55 -10.76
N HIS A 245 4.31 8.46 -9.96
CA HIS A 245 4.32 9.90 -10.26
C HIS A 245 5.74 10.43 -10.37
N TYR A 246 6.63 10.05 -9.44
CA TYR A 246 8.03 10.44 -9.51
C TYR A 246 8.70 9.91 -10.78
N ILE A 247 8.55 8.61 -11.08
CA ILE A 247 9.13 7.96 -12.27
C ILE A 247 8.70 8.68 -13.55
N LEU A 248 7.42 9.06 -13.67
CA LEU A 248 6.86 9.73 -14.84
C LEU A 248 7.13 11.24 -14.88
N SER A 249 7.63 11.83 -13.80
CA SER A 249 7.93 13.25 -13.73
C SER A 249 9.16 13.64 -14.56
N ALA A 250 9.35 14.94 -14.78
CA ALA A 250 10.56 15.48 -15.42
C ALA A 250 11.84 15.13 -14.63
N ARG A 251 11.74 15.02 -13.29
CA ARG A 251 12.86 14.70 -12.41
C ARG A 251 13.19 13.20 -12.36
N GLY A 252 12.28 12.32 -12.81
CA GLY A 252 12.51 10.89 -12.87
C GLY A 252 13.59 10.54 -13.89
N PRO A 253 14.47 9.56 -13.62
CA PRO A 253 15.51 9.12 -14.55
C PRO A 253 14.91 8.48 -15.80
N ASP A 254 15.67 8.46 -16.88
CA ASP A 254 15.29 7.75 -18.08
C ASP A 254 15.39 6.24 -17.86
N THR A 255 14.28 5.56 -17.96
CA THR A 255 14.15 4.10 -17.75
C THR A 255 13.15 3.52 -18.74
N ASP A 256 13.25 2.22 -19.01
CA ASP A 256 12.25 1.51 -19.82
C ASP A 256 10.83 1.68 -19.26
N LEU A 257 10.70 1.69 -17.93
CA LEU A 257 9.43 1.89 -17.25
C LEU A 257 8.86 3.30 -17.49
N LYS A 258 9.71 4.34 -17.43
CA LYS A 258 9.32 5.73 -17.75
C LYS A 258 8.93 5.86 -19.21
N ARG A 259 9.78 5.41 -20.11
CA ARG A 259 9.53 5.47 -21.57
C ARG A 259 8.22 4.80 -21.95
N TRP A 260 7.97 3.61 -21.38
CA TRP A 260 6.72 2.89 -21.59
C TRP A 260 5.50 3.64 -21.03
N GLY A 261 5.61 4.20 -19.83
CA GLY A 261 4.54 4.94 -19.19
C GLY A 261 4.19 6.24 -19.94
N LEU A 262 5.19 6.97 -20.44
CA LEU A 262 4.98 8.18 -21.26
C LEU A 262 4.26 7.85 -22.58
N LYS A 263 4.69 6.81 -23.31
CA LYS A 263 3.99 6.31 -24.51
C LYS A 263 2.54 5.94 -24.23
N LEU A 264 2.24 5.40 -23.03
CA LEU A 264 0.88 5.09 -22.65
C LEU A 264 0.06 6.35 -22.37
N ALA A 265 0.67 7.38 -21.79
CA ALA A 265 0.03 8.67 -21.56
C ALA A 265 -0.28 9.42 -22.87
N GLU A 266 0.57 9.30 -23.89
CA GLU A 266 0.42 9.87 -25.23
C GLU A 266 -0.75 9.29 -26.02
N ARG A 267 -1.20 8.07 -25.72
CA ARG A 267 -2.39 7.45 -26.35
C ARG A 267 -3.68 8.27 -26.17
N GLY A 268 -3.60 9.32 -25.37
CA GLY A 268 -4.57 10.39 -25.31
C GLY A 268 -5.82 10.11 -24.50
N GLY A 269 -6.77 11.04 -24.64
CA GLY A 269 -8.04 11.09 -23.93
C GLY A 269 -7.92 11.71 -22.53
N LYS A 270 -9.04 12.17 -22.00
CA LYS A 270 -9.19 12.91 -20.74
C LYS A 270 -8.48 12.26 -19.53
N ASN A 271 -8.27 10.95 -19.56
CA ASN A 271 -7.70 10.17 -18.45
C ASN A 271 -6.35 9.51 -18.82
N GLY A 272 -5.72 9.82 -19.93
CA GLY A 272 -4.49 9.16 -20.40
C GLY A 272 -3.37 9.17 -19.35
N LYS A 273 -3.08 10.31 -18.76
CA LYS A 273 -2.06 10.44 -17.69
C LYS A 273 -2.41 9.62 -16.44
N LYS A 274 -3.68 9.64 -15.98
CA LYS A 274 -4.12 8.87 -14.81
C LYS A 274 -4.01 7.35 -15.05
N ARG A 275 -4.33 6.90 -16.25
CA ARG A 275 -4.18 5.50 -16.67
C ARG A 275 -2.72 5.08 -16.73
N ALA A 276 -1.85 5.94 -17.28
CA ALA A 276 -0.41 5.69 -17.31
C ALA A 276 0.17 5.53 -15.92
N ILE A 277 -0.19 6.39 -14.96
CA ILE A 277 0.26 6.31 -13.58
C ILE A 277 -0.18 4.98 -12.94
N ALA A 278 -1.46 4.59 -13.06
CA ALA A 278 -1.95 3.33 -12.52
C ALA A 278 -1.25 2.11 -13.15
N ALA A 279 -1.00 2.16 -14.45
CA ALA A 279 -0.30 1.09 -15.17
C ALA A 279 1.19 1.00 -14.78
N VAL A 280 1.86 2.14 -14.60
CA VAL A 280 3.25 2.19 -14.10
C VAL A 280 3.32 1.69 -12.66
N SER A 281 2.37 2.08 -11.78
CA SER A 281 2.29 1.56 -10.40
C SER A 281 2.17 0.03 -10.37
N ARG A 282 1.35 -0.55 -11.26
CA ARG A 282 1.23 -2.00 -11.41
C ARG A 282 2.54 -2.63 -11.87
N LYS A 283 3.17 -2.09 -12.91
CA LYS A 283 4.47 -2.61 -13.38
C LYS A 283 5.56 -2.44 -12.35
N LEU A 284 5.55 -1.35 -11.58
CA LEU A 284 6.47 -1.14 -10.47
C LEU A 284 6.31 -2.24 -9.42
N ALA A 285 5.08 -2.55 -9.00
CA ALA A 285 4.83 -3.63 -8.05
C ALA A 285 5.33 -5.00 -8.57
N VAL A 286 5.10 -5.31 -9.85
CA VAL A 286 5.59 -6.54 -10.50
C VAL A 286 7.12 -6.56 -10.53
N LEU A 287 7.76 -5.44 -10.83
CA LEU A 287 9.21 -5.30 -10.87
C LEU A 287 9.83 -5.47 -9.49
N LEU A 288 9.27 -4.82 -8.46
CA LEU A 288 9.71 -4.99 -7.07
C LEU A 288 9.68 -6.45 -6.64
N HIS A 289 8.58 -7.14 -6.92
CA HIS A 289 8.45 -8.56 -6.58
C HIS A 289 9.46 -9.43 -7.36
N ARG A 290 9.63 -9.18 -8.65
CA ARG A 290 10.61 -9.92 -9.45
C ARG A 290 12.02 -9.77 -8.89
N LEU A 291 12.46 -8.53 -8.64
CA LEU A 291 13.79 -8.27 -8.07
C LEU A 291 13.97 -8.97 -6.72
N TRP A 292 12.93 -8.94 -5.88
CA TRP A 292 12.98 -9.59 -4.57
C TRP A 292 13.15 -11.11 -4.69
N VAL A 293 12.37 -11.77 -5.55
CA VAL A 293 12.39 -13.23 -5.68
C VAL A 293 13.63 -13.73 -6.43
N THR A 294 14.11 -12.98 -7.45
CA THR A 294 15.25 -13.42 -8.26
C THR A 294 16.59 -12.96 -7.73
N GLY A 295 16.63 -11.93 -6.87
CA GLY A 295 17.88 -11.30 -6.43
C GLY A 295 18.63 -10.55 -7.55
N GLU A 296 18.02 -10.36 -8.73
CA GLU A 296 18.65 -9.68 -9.86
C GLU A 296 18.98 -8.22 -9.56
N VAL A 297 20.07 -7.74 -10.13
CA VAL A 297 20.39 -6.30 -10.14
C VAL A 297 19.44 -5.59 -11.12
N TYR A 298 18.92 -4.43 -10.71
CA TYR A 298 18.02 -3.66 -11.56
C TYR A 298 18.76 -2.97 -12.71
N GLU A 299 18.35 -3.26 -13.93
CA GLU A 299 18.84 -2.62 -15.17
C GLU A 299 17.77 -1.68 -15.74
N PRO A 300 17.96 -0.35 -15.62
CA PRO A 300 16.94 0.65 -16.01
C PRO A 300 16.54 0.61 -17.49
N LEU A 301 17.46 0.26 -18.39
CA LEU A 301 17.31 0.27 -19.85
C LEU A 301 17.48 -1.11 -20.50
N ARG A 302 17.26 -2.19 -19.76
CA ARG A 302 17.46 -3.59 -20.22
C ARG A 302 16.83 -3.87 -21.59
N ASN A 303 15.55 -3.52 -21.77
CA ASN A 303 14.85 -3.80 -23.03
C ASN A 303 15.27 -2.85 -24.15
N SER A 304 15.65 -1.63 -23.84
CA SER A 304 16.14 -0.66 -24.84
C SER A 304 17.52 -1.06 -25.35
N ASN A 305 18.39 -1.53 -24.46
CA ASN A 305 19.73 -2.00 -24.82
C ASN A 305 19.68 -3.31 -25.64
N ALA A 306 18.80 -4.26 -25.28
CA ALA A 306 18.59 -5.49 -26.05
C ALA A 306 18.14 -5.18 -27.49
N ARG A 307 17.16 -4.31 -27.68
CA ARG A 307 16.68 -3.90 -29.02
C ARG A 307 17.74 -3.18 -29.84
N THR A 308 18.65 -2.46 -29.20
CA THR A 308 19.77 -1.79 -29.90
C THR A 308 20.82 -2.80 -30.33
N ALA A 309 21.09 -3.82 -29.50
CA ALA A 309 21.99 -4.91 -29.86
C ALA A 309 21.44 -5.74 -31.01
N GLU A 310 20.16 -6.15 -30.97
CA GLU A 310 19.50 -6.89 -32.07
C GLU A 310 19.55 -6.14 -33.40
N LYS A 311 19.33 -4.81 -33.41
CA LYS A 311 19.44 -3.98 -34.61
C LYS A 311 20.86 -3.87 -35.15
N LYS A 312 21.88 -3.88 -34.29
CA LYS A 312 23.29 -3.86 -34.70
C LYS A 312 23.75 -5.22 -35.28
N THR A 313 23.15 -6.32 -34.85
CA THR A 313 23.47 -7.68 -35.36
C THR A 313 22.74 -8.00 -36.65
N ALA A 314 21.64 -7.27 -36.95
CA ALA A 314 20.84 -7.44 -38.17
C ALA A 314 21.20 -6.42 -39.29
N ALA A 315 22.15 -5.54 -39.07
CA ALA A 315 22.71 -4.58 -40.02
C ALA A 315 24.15 -4.95 -40.39
#